data_f5c720b77ac967be297c62c5cd9a4944
#
_entry.id   f5c720b77ac967be297c62c5cd9a4944
#
_cell.length_a   1.000
_cell.length_b   1.000
_cell.length_c   1.000
_cell.angle_alpha   90.00
_cell.angle_beta   90.00
_cell.angle_gamma   90.00
#
_symmetry.space_group_name_H-M   'P 1'
#
loop_
_entity.id
_entity.type
_entity.pdbx_description
1 polymer ?
#
loop_
_entity_poly.entity_id
_entity_poly.type
_entity_poly.pdbx_seq_one_letter_code
_entity_poly.pdbx_strand_id
1 'polypeptide(L)'
;MHHFELSHRIEANDILVIELRVEKLDASNAPAFLRAVKPLIARWRKVALDLAGVQFIDGIGLAALLSCTRYLKTVQGHLHLCELSHTMSQLCKLMRLHRTFKIHASCADAVKCFQGSQS
;
A
#
# COMPACT_ATOMS: atom_id res chain seq x y z
N MET A 1 12.58 -16.61 12.64
CA MET A 1 11.60 -15.51 12.79
C MET A 1 11.76 -14.54 11.63
N HIS A 2 10.68 -14.23 10.95
CA HIS A 2 10.72 -13.39 9.75
C HIS A 2 10.23 -11.98 10.06
N HIS A 3 11.06 -11.01 9.71
CA HIS A 3 10.68 -9.61 9.75
C HIS A 3 10.31 -9.18 8.34
N PHE A 4 9.29 -8.36 8.24
CA PHE A 4 8.98 -7.72 6.97
C PHE A 4 9.68 -6.36 6.95
N GLU A 5 10.50 -6.13 5.94
CA GLU A 5 11.24 -4.89 5.80
C GLU A 5 10.33 -3.77 5.30
N LEU A 6 10.09 -2.81 6.15
CA LEU A 6 9.33 -1.61 5.80
C LEU A 6 9.78 -0.43 6.64
N SER A 7 9.47 0.76 6.17
CA SER A 7 9.59 1.98 6.96
C SER A 7 8.30 2.77 6.80
N HIS A 8 8.06 3.71 7.69
CA HIS A 8 6.86 4.53 7.59
C HIS A 8 7.15 5.95 8.06
N ARG A 9 6.30 6.87 7.62
CA ARG A 9 6.33 8.26 8.04
C ARG A 9 4.93 8.85 7.98
N ILE A 10 4.75 9.99 8.65
CA ILE A 10 3.47 10.71 8.62
C ILE A 10 3.66 11.98 7.79
N GLU A 11 2.75 12.18 6.85
CA GLU A 11 2.71 13.38 6.01
C GLU A 11 1.46 14.18 6.33
N ALA A 12 1.58 15.52 6.27
CA ALA A 12 0.42 16.40 6.45
C ALA A 12 -0.36 16.12 7.72
N ASN A 13 0.30 15.61 8.76
CA ASN A 13 -0.23 15.30 10.09
C ASN A 13 -1.18 14.10 10.18
N ASP A 14 -1.76 13.64 9.08
CA ASP A 14 -2.77 12.58 9.14
C ASP A 14 -2.66 11.51 8.05
N ILE A 15 -1.61 11.53 7.24
CA ILE A 15 -1.43 10.57 6.16
C ILE A 15 -0.24 9.69 6.50
N LEU A 16 -0.51 8.38 6.61
CA LEU A 16 0.53 7.39 6.84
C LEU A 16 1.09 6.93 5.50
N VAL A 17 2.40 7.06 5.31
CA VAL A 17 3.08 6.55 4.14
C VAL A 17 3.95 5.37 4.58
N ILE A 18 3.73 4.21 4.00
CA ILE A 18 4.48 3.00 4.31
C ILE A 18 5.30 2.61 3.07
N GLU A 19 6.60 2.51 3.23
CA GLU A 19 7.49 2.07 2.16
C GLU A 19 7.80 0.60 2.37
N LEU A 20 7.47 -0.25 1.39
CA LEU A 20 7.79 -1.67 1.43
C LEU A 20 9.18 -1.87 0.85
N ARG A 21 10.08 -2.49 1.63
CA ARG A 21 11.47 -2.69 1.24
C ARG A 21 11.76 -4.13 0.88
N VAL A 22 10.89 -4.72 0.07
CA VAL A 22 11.03 -6.07 -0.44
C VAL A 22 10.86 -6.05 -1.95
N GLU A 23 11.55 -6.92 -2.66
CA GLU A 23 11.37 -7.04 -4.09
C GLU A 23 10.09 -7.75 -4.46
N LYS A 24 9.62 -8.64 -3.60
CA LYS A 24 8.43 -9.46 -3.86
C LYS A 24 7.52 -9.43 -2.66
N LEU A 25 6.23 -9.31 -2.92
CA LEU A 25 5.21 -9.54 -1.91
C LEU A 25 4.44 -10.79 -2.35
N ASP A 26 4.68 -11.91 -1.69
CA ASP A 26 4.18 -13.19 -2.12
C ASP A 26 3.84 -14.08 -0.91
N ALA A 27 3.53 -15.35 -1.19
CA ALA A 27 3.14 -16.30 -0.15
C ALA A 27 4.19 -16.42 0.95
N SER A 28 5.49 -16.24 0.61
CA SER A 28 6.57 -16.42 1.57
C SER A 28 6.60 -15.32 2.63
N ASN A 29 6.14 -14.11 2.31
CA ASN A 29 6.25 -12.97 3.23
C ASN A 29 4.94 -12.23 3.49
N ALA A 30 3.84 -12.58 2.82
CA ALA A 30 2.57 -11.89 3.03
C ALA A 30 2.08 -11.95 4.49
N PRO A 31 2.19 -13.09 5.21
CA PRO A 31 1.82 -13.10 6.62
C PRO A 31 2.66 -12.13 7.46
N ALA A 32 3.97 -12.05 7.20
CA ALA A 32 4.84 -11.12 7.91
C ALA A 32 4.48 -9.67 7.58
N PHE A 33 4.12 -9.39 6.31
CA PHE A 33 3.65 -8.08 5.90
C PHE A 33 2.42 -7.68 6.72
N LEU A 34 1.43 -8.56 6.80
CA LEU A 34 0.20 -8.26 7.55
C LEU A 34 0.48 -8.01 9.03
N ARG A 35 1.36 -8.81 9.64
CA ARG A 35 1.73 -8.61 11.05
C ARG A 35 2.40 -7.25 11.28
N ALA A 36 3.22 -6.81 10.31
CA ALA A 36 3.92 -5.53 10.43
C ALA A 36 2.98 -4.33 10.17
N VAL A 37 2.06 -4.47 9.23
CA VAL A 37 1.23 -3.36 8.75
C VAL A 37 -0.01 -3.13 9.60
N LYS A 38 -0.65 -4.20 10.09
CA LYS A 38 -1.90 -4.07 10.84
C LYS A 38 -1.82 -3.10 12.02
N PRO A 39 -0.79 -3.16 12.89
CA PRO A 39 -0.72 -2.18 13.98
C PRO A 39 -0.57 -0.74 13.50
N LEU A 40 0.07 -0.54 12.35
CA LEU A 40 0.25 0.79 11.79
C LEU A 40 -1.09 1.35 11.28
N ILE A 41 -1.76 0.60 10.40
CA ILE A 41 -2.99 1.10 9.78
C ILE A 41 -4.15 1.18 10.78
N ALA A 42 -4.05 0.50 11.93
CA ALA A 42 -5.09 0.58 12.96
C ALA A 42 -5.28 2.00 13.49
N ARG A 43 -4.29 2.86 13.33
CA ARG A 43 -4.30 4.22 13.88
C ARG A 43 -4.54 5.29 12.83
N TRP A 44 -4.63 4.91 11.57
CA TRP A 44 -4.67 5.89 10.47
C TRP A 44 -5.76 5.53 9.48
N ARG A 45 -6.34 6.54 8.83
CA ARG A 45 -7.39 6.34 7.83
C ARG A 45 -6.92 6.63 6.42
N LYS A 46 -5.87 7.43 6.29
CA LYS A 46 -5.31 7.79 4.99
C LYS A 46 -3.95 7.13 4.89
N VAL A 47 -3.86 6.11 4.06
CA VAL A 47 -2.66 5.28 3.96
C VAL A 47 -2.21 5.20 2.52
N ALA A 48 -0.94 5.52 2.27
CA ALA A 48 -0.30 5.33 0.98
C ALA A 48 0.79 4.28 1.12
N LEU A 49 0.79 3.30 0.23
CA LEU A 49 1.87 2.30 0.15
C LEU A 49 2.81 2.68 -0.96
N ASP A 50 4.07 2.91 -0.60
CA ASP A 50 5.15 3.18 -1.54
C ASP A 50 5.74 1.85 -1.98
N LEU A 51 5.57 1.53 -3.25
CA LEU A 51 5.97 0.25 -3.83
C LEU A 51 7.20 0.37 -4.73
N ALA A 52 8.03 1.40 -4.54
CA ALA A 52 9.18 1.64 -5.42
C ALA A 52 10.13 0.44 -5.51
N GLY A 53 10.32 -0.27 -4.41
CA GLY A 53 11.22 -1.44 -4.39
C GLY A 53 10.56 -2.74 -4.81
N VAL A 54 9.24 -2.76 -4.97
CA VAL A 54 8.51 -4.00 -5.23
C VAL A 54 8.45 -4.27 -6.73
N GLN A 55 8.94 -5.44 -7.14
CA GLN A 55 8.97 -5.85 -8.54
C GLN A 55 7.91 -6.88 -8.89
N PHE A 56 7.36 -7.55 -7.88
CA PHE A 56 6.42 -8.64 -8.13
C PHE A 56 5.46 -8.82 -6.96
N ILE A 57 4.20 -9.10 -7.29
CA ILE A 57 3.17 -9.47 -6.31
C ILE A 57 2.43 -10.69 -6.88
N ASP A 58 2.31 -11.75 -6.09
CA ASP A 58 1.49 -12.91 -6.49
C ASP A 58 0.07 -12.78 -5.92
N GLY A 59 -0.75 -13.79 -6.15
CA GLY A 59 -2.14 -13.76 -5.68
C GLY A 59 -2.27 -13.65 -4.16
N ILE A 60 -1.34 -14.27 -3.42
CA ILE A 60 -1.35 -14.20 -1.95
C ILE A 60 -0.96 -12.81 -1.48
N GLY A 61 0.06 -12.21 -2.12
CA GLY A 61 0.45 -10.83 -1.82
C GLY A 61 -0.67 -9.85 -2.13
N LEU A 62 -1.34 -10.05 -3.26
CA LEU A 62 -2.49 -9.21 -3.61
C LEU A 62 -3.61 -9.36 -2.59
N ALA A 63 -3.89 -10.58 -2.14
CA ALA A 63 -4.91 -10.82 -1.11
C ALA A 63 -4.57 -10.07 0.17
N ALA A 64 -3.29 -9.98 0.53
CA ALA A 64 -2.86 -9.23 1.70
C ALA A 64 -3.16 -7.74 1.55
N LEU A 65 -2.89 -7.16 0.37
CA LEU A 65 -3.23 -5.76 0.11
C LEU A 65 -4.75 -5.54 0.19
N LEU A 66 -5.52 -6.45 -0.37
CA LEU A 66 -6.98 -6.38 -0.31
C LEU A 66 -7.49 -6.47 1.12
N SER A 67 -6.85 -7.27 1.95
CA SER A 67 -7.19 -7.38 3.37
C SER A 67 -7.03 -6.04 4.08
N CYS A 68 -5.94 -5.32 3.79
CA CYS A 68 -5.73 -3.99 4.35
C CYS A 68 -6.80 -3.01 3.89
N THR A 69 -7.16 -3.07 2.60
CA THR A 69 -8.20 -2.21 2.05
C THR A 69 -9.55 -2.47 2.72
N ARG A 70 -9.90 -3.74 2.90
CA ARG A 70 -11.16 -4.10 3.55
C ARG A 70 -11.21 -3.60 4.99
N TYR A 71 -10.11 -3.77 5.72
CA TYR A 71 -10.05 -3.26 7.09
C TYR A 71 -10.27 -1.75 7.12
N LEU A 72 -9.55 -1.00 6.27
CA LEU A 72 -9.66 0.45 6.25
C LEU A 72 -11.07 0.92 5.89
N LYS A 73 -11.76 0.21 5.02
CA LYS A 73 -13.15 0.53 4.69
C LYS A 73 -14.06 0.49 5.93
N THR A 74 -13.79 -0.38 6.88
CA THR A 74 -14.62 -0.48 8.08
C THR A 74 -14.50 0.77 8.96
N VAL A 75 -13.46 1.56 8.79
CA VAL A 75 -13.23 2.80 9.56
C VAL A 75 -13.25 4.03 8.66
N GLN A 76 -13.87 3.91 7.47
CA GLN A 76 -13.93 4.96 6.46
C GLN A 76 -12.54 5.44 6.03
N GLY A 77 -11.60 4.51 5.97
CA GLY A 77 -10.25 4.78 5.53
C GLY A 77 -10.01 4.35 4.09
N HIS A 78 -8.88 4.73 3.57
CA HIS A 78 -8.51 4.46 2.18
C HIS A 78 -7.04 4.07 2.08
N LEU A 79 -6.75 3.11 1.21
CA LEU A 79 -5.40 2.67 0.87
C LEU A 79 -5.12 3.03 -0.58
N HIS A 80 -4.10 3.85 -0.80
CA HIS A 80 -3.65 4.20 -2.15
C HIS A 80 -2.26 3.62 -2.39
N LEU A 81 -1.95 3.30 -3.64
CA LEU A 81 -0.64 2.79 -4.04
C LEU A 81 0.12 3.88 -4.78
N CYS A 82 1.44 3.95 -4.60
CA CYS A 82 2.26 4.94 -5.28
C CYS A 82 3.66 4.40 -5.56
N GLU A 83 4.38 5.09 -6.44
CA GLU A 83 5.77 4.78 -6.79
C GLU A 83 5.94 3.41 -7.42
N LEU A 84 4.98 2.95 -8.21
CA LEU A 84 5.09 1.64 -8.83
C LEU A 84 6.27 1.61 -9.79
N SER A 85 7.09 0.55 -9.70
CA SER A 85 8.11 0.29 -10.70
C SER A 85 7.46 0.04 -12.06
N HIS A 86 8.25 0.14 -13.12
CA HIS A 86 7.72 -0.15 -14.46
C HIS A 86 7.10 -1.55 -14.51
N THR A 87 7.79 -2.54 -13.95
CA THR A 87 7.32 -3.92 -13.92
C THR A 87 5.98 -4.02 -13.19
N MET A 88 5.88 -3.40 -12.01
CA MET A 88 4.64 -3.42 -11.23
C MET A 88 3.52 -2.67 -11.93
N SER A 89 3.84 -1.57 -12.62
CA SER A 89 2.84 -0.82 -13.37
C SER A 89 2.23 -1.68 -14.47
N GLN A 90 3.06 -2.45 -15.19
CA GLN A 90 2.57 -3.36 -16.22
C GLN A 90 1.71 -4.46 -15.62
N LEU A 91 2.13 -5.05 -14.51
CA LEU A 91 1.36 -6.08 -13.82
C LEU A 91 0.00 -5.55 -13.38
N CYS A 92 -0.03 -4.34 -12.82
CA CYS A 92 -1.28 -3.70 -12.40
C CYS A 92 -2.25 -3.51 -13.57
N LYS A 93 -1.74 -3.14 -14.74
CA LYS A 93 -2.58 -3.00 -15.94
C LYS A 93 -3.18 -4.34 -16.35
N LEU A 94 -2.35 -5.40 -16.36
CA LEU A 94 -2.82 -6.73 -16.74
C LEU A 94 -3.88 -7.24 -15.77
N MET A 95 -3.73 -6.99 -14.48
CA MET A 95 -4.65 -7.46 -13.45
C MET A 95 -5.78 -6.48 -13.18
N ARG A 96 -5.80 -5.35 -13.88
CA ARG A 96 -6.81 -4.29 -13.71
C ARG A 96 -6.93 -3.80 -12.28
N LEU A 97 -5.82 -3.70 -11.58
CA LEU A 97 -5.80 -3.29 -10.17
C LEU A 97 -6.23 -1.84 -9.97
N HIS A 98 -6.17 -1.01 -11.02
CA HIS A 98 -6.68 0.37 -10.95
C HIS A 98 -8.17 0.44 -10.64
N ARG A 99 -8.91 -0.66 -10.80
CA ARG A 99 -10.34 -0.72 -10.44
C ARG A 99 -10.54 -0.93 -8.96
N THR A 100 -9.54 -1.47 -8.28
CA THR A 100 -9.62 -1.80 -6.85
C THR A 100 -8.86 -0.80 -6.00
N PHE A 101 -7.70 -0.33 -6.50
CA PHE A 101 -6.83 0.59 -5.78
C PHE A 101 -6.69 1.89 -6.55
N LYS A 102 -6.65 2.99 -5.82
CA LYS A 102 -6.24 4.25 -6.41
C LYS A 102 -4.72 4.25 -6.49
N ILE A 103 -4.19 4.49 -7.68
CA ILE A 103 -2.76 4.39 -7.96
C ILE A 103 -2.24 5.74 -8.40
N HIS A 104 -1.15 6.18 -7.80
CA HIS A 104 -0.52 7.47 -8.10
C HIS A 104 0.90 7.28 -8.59
N ALA A 105 1.37 8.19 -9.44
CA ALA A 105 2.73 8.14 -9.94
C ALA A 105 3.75 8.28 -8.83
N SER A 106 3.45 9.12 -7.82
CA SER A 106 4.37 9.39 -6.72
C SER A 106 3.65 9.44 -5.39
N CYS A 107 4.41 9.30 -4.31
CA CYS A 107 3.87 9.49 -2.96
C CYS A 107 3.39 10.94 -2.78
N ALA A 108 4.06 11.91 -3.39
CA ALA A 108 3.62 13.30 -3.33
C ALA A 108 2.23 13.46 -3.93
N ASP A 109 1.96 12.78 -5.05
CA ASP A 109 0.63 12.82 -5.68
C ASP A 109 -0.41 12.15 -4.79
N ALA A 110 -0.07 11.05 -4.12
CA ALA A 110 -0.98 10.38 -3.21
C ALA A 110 -1.34 11.30 -2.04
N VAL A 111 -0.34 11.97 -1.47
CA VAL A 111 -0.55 12.91 -0.36
C VAL A 111 -1.46 14.05 -0.81
N LYS A 112 -1.22 14.62 -1.99
CA LYS A 112 -2.06 15.69 -2.54
C LYS A 112 -3.50 15.23 -2.72
N CYS A 113 -3.68 14.00 -3.22
CA CYS A 113 -5.01 13.44 -3.42
C CYS A 113 -5.76 13.33 -2.10
N PHE A 114 -5.10 12.83 -1.06
CA PHE A 114 -5.71 12.74 0.27
C PHE A 114 -6.08 14.11 0.83
N GLN A 115 -5.23 15.11 0.59
CA GLN A 115 -5.52 16.48 1.05
C GLN A 115 -6.70 17.08 0.28
N GLY A 116 -6.74 16.84 -1.03
CA GLY A 116 -7.82 17.34 -1.87
C GLY A 116 -9.16 16.71 -1.56
N SER A 117 -9.18 15.48 -1.09
CA SER A 117 -10.43 14.79 -0.76
C SER A 117 -11.11 15.31 0.49
N GLN A 118 -10.52 16.30 1.15
CA GLN A 118 -11.11 16.98 2.31
C GLN A 118 -12.26 17.90 1.95
N SER A 119 -12.30 18.33 0.72
CA SER A 119 -13.31 19.29 0.27
C SER A 119 -14.68 18.67 0.12
#